data_08fb9a7eca67849123896f026acf1287
#
_entry.id   08fb9a7eca67849123896f026acf1287
#
_cell.length_a   1.000
_cell.length_b   1.000
_cell.length_c   1.000
_cell.angle_alpha   90.00
_cell.angle_beta   90.00
_cell.angle_gamma   90.00
#
_symmetry.space_group_name_H-M   'P 1'
#
loop_
_entity.id
_entity.type
_entity.pdbx_description
1 polymer ?
#
loop_
_entity_poly.entity_id
_entity_poly.type
_entity_poly.pdbx_seq_one_letter_code
_entity_poly.pdbx_strand_id
1 'polypeptide(L)'
;MKAKSIKGKSTEEIQAALLDCMKEDFTPTLAIVFLSVKQDMDAVVSILHQNEIQVFGTTTSGEFISSEIQEGSIAIMQLDINPKYFKVAFFEKGENSTHEIARQLGAEGKSSFAHPAFIIASGWLQTDGEEIIKGIEEGFGSEATIFGGMAGDDLQLKEPIVFTYGKKSTTGIVAIIIDEEKIHVEGIATCGWKPIGITKTVTKSVGNVVYTIDDQPALDLVIKYLGLNLDLDPDKDVLTNIGAYYPLQLEREGAPPVMRTAMFGNRDDRSLICAGTVPQGAKVRFSLPPDFDVIDTVVSECSELKNENQNSADAVIMFSCISRYLSFGVMTSE
;
A
#
# COMPACT_ATOMS: atom_id res chain seq x y z
N MET A 1 22.18 6.48 -10.20
CA MET A 1 21.75 5.35 -9.33
C MET A 1 21.79 4.08 -10.16
N LYS A 2 22.05 2.90 -9.54
CA LYS A 2 21.88 1.61 -10.21
C LYS A 2 20.87 0.79 -9.42
N ALA A 3 20.04 0.00 -10.10
CA ALA A 3 19.05 -0.87 -9.46
C ALA A 3 19.13 -2.29 -10.04
N LYS A 4 18.99 -3.29 -9.19
CA LYS A 4 18.85 -4.69 -9.58
C LYS A 4 17.74 -5.35 -8.72
N SER A 5 16.95 -6.20 -9.34
CA SER A 5 15.93 -6.98 -8.63
C SER A 5 16.30 -8.44 -8.57
N ILE A 6 16.11 -9.07 -7.42
CA ILE A 6 16.27 -10.50 -7.20
C ILE A 6 15.00 -11.08 -6.60
N LYS A 7 14.76 -12.36 -6.83
CA LYS A 7 13.63 -13.11 -6.27
C LYS A 7 14.07 -14.49 -5.82
N GLY A 8 13.31 -15.09 -4.93
CA GLY A 8 13.54 -16.45 -4.47
C GLY A 8 12.35 -16.98 -3.66
N LYS A 9 12.37 -18.27 -3.41
CA LYS A 9 11.39 -18.97 -2.55
C LYS A 9 12.00 -19.44 -1.24
N SER A 10 13.26 -19.13 -1.01
CA SER A 10 13.97 -19.41 0.24
C SER A 10 15.07 -18.39 0.50
N THR A 11 15.55 -18.38 1.73
CA THR A 11 16.67 -17.54 2.18
C THR A 11 17.95 -17.88 1.42
N GLU A 12 18.20 -19.15 1.14
CA GLU A 12 19.39 -19.64 0.42
C GLU A 12 19.41 -19.14 -1.03
N GLU A 13 18.24 -19.14 -1.70
CA GLU A 13 18.11 -18.60 -3.06
C GLU A 13 18.39 -17.09 -3.08
N ILE A 14 17.87 -16.36 -2.08
CA ILE A 14 18.13 -14.91 -1.94
C ILE A 14 19.60 -14.64 -1.67
N GLN A 15 20.25 -15.41 -0.80
CA GLN A 15 21.68 -15.26 -0.52
C GLN A 15 22.54 -15.49 -1.77
N ALA A 16 22.23 -16.54 -2.54
CA ALA A 16 22.93 -16.85 -3.77
C ALA A 16 22.75 -15.73 -4.83
N ALA A 17 21.51 -15.27 -5.02
CA ALA A 17 21.19 -14.20 -5.95
C ALA A 17 21.84 -12.86 -5.56
N LEU A 18 21.87 -12.52 -4.27
CA LEU A 18 22.55 -11.33 -3.75
C LEU A 18 24.05 -11.37 -4.06
N LEU A 19 24.72 -12.47 -3.74
CA LEU A 19 26.15 -12.64 -4.01
C LEU A 19 26.49 -12.57 -5.51
N ASP A 20 25.59 -13.08 -6.35
CA ASP A 20 25.76 -13.01 -7.80
C ASP A 20 25.64 -11.56 -8.32
N CYS A 21 24.65 -10.83 -7.85
CA CYS A 21 24.44 -9.42 -8.17
C CYS A 21 25.64 -8.53 -7.80
N MET A 22 26.28 -8.79 -6.68
CA MET A 22 27.41 -7.99 -6.17
C MET A 22 28.74 -8.23 -6.91
N LYS A 23 28.82 -9.23 -7.79
CA LYS A 23 30.03 -9.52 -8.59
C LYS A 23 30.30 -8.49 -9.72
N GLU A 24 29.33 -7.67 -10.11
CA GLU A 24 29.34 -6.84 -11.31
C GLU A 24 29.50 -5.34 -11.03
N ASP A 25 30.43 -4.95 -10.17
CA ASP A 25 30.61 -3.53 -9.78
C ASP A 25 29.27 -2.86 -9.35
N PHE A 26 28.55 -3.57 -8.50
CA PHE A 26 27.28 -3.15 -7.91
C PHE A 26 27.38 -3.31 -6.39
N THR A 27 27.26 -2.18 -5.69
CA THR A 27 27.37 -2.10 -4.23
C THR A 27 26.09 -1.55 -3.65
N PRO A 28 25.06 -2.38 -3.44
CA PRO A 28 23.78 -1.92 -2.94
C PRO A 28 23.90 -1.41 -1.51
N THR A 29 23.24 -0.30 -1.22
CA THR A 29 23.20 0.32 0.10
C THR A 29 21.79 0.33 0.70
N LEU A 30 20.77 0.10 -0.14
CA LEU A 30 19.37 0.01 0.24
C LEU A 30 18.72 -1.17 -0.45
N ALA A 31 17.92 -1.93 0.30
CA ALA A 31 17.04 -2.98 -0.21
C ALA A 31 15.58 -2.67 0.12
N ILE A 32 14.72 -2.75 -0.88
CA ILE A 32 13.26 -2.75 -0.74
C ILE A 32 12.82 -4.20 -0.82
N VAL A 33 12.24 -4.72 0.26
CA VAL A 33 11.93 -6.14 0.45
C VAL A 33 10.42 -6.33 0.53
N PHE A 34 9.87 -7.08 -0.41
CA PHE A 34 8.50 -7.58 -0.39
C PHE A 34 8.53 -9.09 -0.25
N LEU A 35 7.84 -9.63 0.75
CA LEU A 35 7.84 -11.07 0.98
C LEU A 35 6.53 -11.58 1.60
N SER A 36 6.21 -12.83 1.31
CA SER A 36 5.13 -13.56 1.93
C SER A 36 5.39 -13.77 3.43
N VAL A 37 4.33 -13.74 4.25
CA VAL A 37 4.42 -14.06 5.69
C VAL A 37 4.93 -15.48 5.97
N LYS A 38 4.98 -16.35 4.95
CA LYS A 38 5.51 -17.72 5.06
C LYS A 38 7.03 -17.79 5.02
N GLN A 39 7.68 -16.70 4.63
CA GLN A 39 9.13 -16.63 4.46
C GLN A 39 9.84 -16.28 5.78
N ASP A 40 11.08 -16.73 5.92
CA ASP A 40 11.93 -16.36 7.07
C ASP A 40 12.45 -14.92 6.90
N MET A 41 11.63 -13.96 7.32
CA MET A 41 11.92 -12.53 7.26
C MET A 41 13.22 -12.19 8.02
N ASP A 42 13.41 -12.75 9.22
CA ASP A 42 14.56 -12.41 10.08
C ASP A 42 15.87 -12.88 9.44
N ALA A 43 15.87 -14.04 8.77
CA ALA A 43 17.02 -14.54 8.03
C ALA A 43 17.33 -13.67 6.80
N VAL A 44 16.33 -13.27 6.02
CA VAL A 44 16.51 -12.37 4.87
C VAL A 44 17.10 -11.02 5.30
N VAL A 45 16.54 -10.42 6.34
CA VAL A 45 17.03 -9.14 6.90
C VAL A 45 18.45 -9.26 7.40
N SER A 46 18.80 -10.40 8.06
CA SER A 46 20.16 -10.65 8.57
C SER A 46 21.19 -10.74 7.45
N ILE A 47 20.86 -11.41 6.33
CA ILE A 47 21.74 -11.50 5.16
C ILE A 47 22.01 -10.10 4.58
N LEU A 48 20.99 -9.27 4.41
CA LEU A 48 21.12 -7.92 3.89
C LEU A 48 21.97 -7.06 4.83
N HIS A 49 21.73 -7.13 6.14
CA HIS A 49 22.48 -6.39 7.14
C HIS A 49 23.97 -6.78 7.20
N GLN A 50 24.30 -8.08 7.07
CA GLN A 50 25.68 -8.56 7.02
C GLN A 50 26.46 -7.99 5.82
N ASN A 51 25.76 -7.55 4.78
CA ASN A 51 26.31 -6.88 3.61
C ASN A 51 26.17 -5.34 3.68
N GLU A 52 25.90 -4.77 4.87
CA GLU A 52 25.77 -3.33 5.13
C GLU A 52 24.64 -2.65 4.34
N ILE A 53 23.61 -3.42 3.93
CA ILE A 53 22.46 -2.94 3.17
C ILE A 53 21.34 -2.56 4.14
N GLN A 54 20.86 -1.31 4.08
CA GLN A 54 19.69 -0.88 4.84
C GLN A 54 18.42 -1.50 4.25
N VAL A 55 17.45 -1.82 5.11
CA VAL A 55 16.25 -2.56 4.71
C VAL A 55 14.99 -1.73 4.95
N PHE A 56 14.21 -1.52 3.89
CA PHE A 56 12.80 -1.20 3.93
C PHE A 56 12.04 -2.46 3.57
N GLY A 57 11.23 -2.98 4.48
CA GLY A 57 10.57 -4.27 4.28
C GLY A 57 9.11 -4.28 4.68
N THR A 58 8.30 -5.05 3.94
CA THR A 58 6.90 -5.31 4.26
C THR A 58 6.48 -6.69 3.78
N THR A 59 5.59 -7.33 4.52
CA THR A 59 4.89 -8.52 4.03
C THR A 59 3.81 -8.12 3.03
N THR A 60 3.48 -9.04 2.13
CA THR A 60 2.61 -8.80 0.97
C THR A 60 1.62 -9.95 0.77
N SER A 61 0.77 -9.84 -0.24
CA SER A 61 -0.17 -10.90 -0.66
C SER A 61 0.07 -11.34 -2.10
N GLY A 62 1.32 -11.37 -2.50
CA GLY A 62 1.84 -11.70 -3.81
C GLY A 62 2.96 -10.76 -4.20
N GLU A 63 4.06 -11.32 -4.69
CA GLU A 63 5.27 -10.61 -5.05
C GLU A 63 5.48 -10.70 -6.55
N PHE A 64 6.00 -9.63 -7.14
CA PHE A 64 6.33 -9.63 -8.56
C PHE A 64 7.61 -8.85 -8.88
N ILE A 65 8.31 -9.33 -9.90
CA ILE A 65 9.44 -8.66 -10.52
C ILE A 65 9.22 -8.70 -12.03
N SER A 66 9.26 -7.54 -12.67
CA SER A 66 8.98 -7.41 -14.11
C SER A 66 7.58 -7.96 -14.43
N SER A 67 7.46 -9.00 -15.27
CA SER A 67 6.21 -9.61 -15.68
C SER A 67 5.85 -10.90 -14.91
N GLU A 68 6.62 -11.27 -13.89
CA GLU A 68 6.39 -12.51 -13.15
C GLU A 68 5.80 -12.26 -11.78
N ILE A 69 4.60 -12.75 -11.54
CA ILE A 69 3.92 -12.72 -10.24
C ILE A 69 4.09 -14.09 -9.59
N GLN A 70 4.41 -14.10 -8.30
CA GLN A 70 4.53 -15.32 -7.50
C GLN A 70 3.89 -15.10 -6.13
N GLU A 71 3.26 -16.15 -5.61
CA GLU A 71 2.77 -16.18 -4.23
C GLU A 71 3.74 -16.95 -3.35
N GLY A 72 3.84 -16.56 -2.10
CA GLY A 72 4.69 -17.24 -1.14
C GLY A 72 6.18 -17.07 -1.44
N SER A 73 6.59 -15.98 -2.04
CA SER A 73 7.96 -15.72 -2.50
C SER A 73 8.62 -14.54 -1.76
N ILE A 74 9.81 -14.19 -2.20
CA ILE A 74 10.59 -13.03 -1.77
C ILE A 74 10.98 -12.26 -3.03
N ALA A 75 10.66 -10.97 -3.09
CA ALA A 75 11.11 -10.04 -4.12
C ALA A 75 11.89 -8.91 -3.47
N ILE A 76 13.10 -8.65 -3.94
CA ILE A 76 13.98 -7.61 -3.40
C ILE A 76 14.48 -6.73 -4.54
N MET A 77 14.23 -5.43 -4.46
CA MET A 77 14.91 -4.44 -5.25
C MET A 77 16.10 -3.91 -4.45
N GLN A 78 17.28 -4.05 -5.02
CA GLN A 78 18.53 -3.53 -4.47
C GLN A 78 18.91 -2.25 -5.18
N LEU A 79 19.27 -1.24 -4.43
CA LEU A 79 19.63 0.08 -4.94
C LEU A 79 21.06 0.45 -4.51
N ASP A 80 21.91 0.71 -5.50
CA ASP A 80 23.23 1.31 -5.32
C ASP A 80 23.05 2.83 -5.34
N ILE A 81 22.89 3.40 -4.16
CA ILE A 81 22.61 4.81 -3.90
C ILE A 81 23.58 5.32 -2.85
N ASN A 82 24.01 6.59 -2.97
CA ASN A 82 24.78 7.22 -1.89
C ASN A 82 23.96 7.23 -0.60
N PRO A 83 24.47 6.64 0.52
CA PRO A 83 23.73 6.56 1.79
C PRO A 83 23.36 7.91 2.41
N LYS A 84 23.92 9.02 1.91
CA LYS A 84 23.57 10.38 2.34
C LYS A 84 22.31 10.93 1.70
N TYR A 85 21.77 10.27 0.67
CA TYR A 85 20.60 10.74 -0.10
C TYR A 85 19.30 10.09 0.33
N PHE A 86 19.36 9.19 1.30
CA PHE A 86 18.17 8.56 1.85
C PHE A 86 18.35 8.22 3.33
N LYS A 87 17.24 7.94 3.99
CA LYS A 87 17.20 7.46 5.38
C LYS A 87 16.08 6.44 5.52
N VAL A 88 16.36 5.28 6.10
CA VAL A 88 15.31 4.35 6.51
C VAL A 88 14.86 4.69 7.93
N ALA A 89 13.57 4.92 8.10
CA ALA A 89 12.94 5.25 9.37
C ALA A 89 11.89 4.19 9.75
N PHE A 90 11.74 3.95 11.04
CA PHE A 90 10.77 3.00 11.56
C PHE A 90 10.12 3.55 12.82
N PHE A 91 8.80 3.64 12.80
CA PHE A 91 7.99 4.14 13.91
C PHE A 91 7.01 3.07 14.37
N GLU A 92 7.16 2.66 15.64
CA GLU A 92 6.23 1.76 16.29
C GLU A 92 5.03 2.54 16.82
N LYS A 93 3.83 2.03 16.62
CA LYS A 93 2.63 2.71 17.09
C LYS A 93 2.57 2.76 18.62
N GLY A 94 2.80 1.63 19.29
CA GLY A 94 2.64 1.55 20.75
C GLY A 94 1.28 2.08 21.19
N GLU A 95 1.27 3.03 22.11
CA GLU A 95 0.06 3.70 22.62
C GLU A 95 -0.36 4.93 21.79
N ASN A 96 0.46 5.35 20.84
CA ASN A 96 0.17 6.51 19.99
C ASN A 96 -0.92 6.19 18.95
N SER A 97 -1.53 7.23 18.40
CA SER A 97 -2.35 7.09 17.20
C SER A 97 -1.49 6.91 15.95
N THR A 98 -2.08 6.38 14.88
CA THR A 98 -1.41 6.30 13.58
C THR A 98 -1.00 7.68 13.07
N HIS A 99 -1.88 8.69 13.26
CA HIS A 99 -1.61 10.07 12.92
C HIS A 99 -0.35 10.60 13.63
N GLU A 100 -0.20 10.33 14.94
CA GLU A 100 0.92 10.83 15.72
C GLU A 100 2.27 10.22 15.27
N ILE A 101 2.33 8.91 15.01
CA ILE A 101 3.59 8.31 14.49
C ILE A 101 3.91 8.79 13.07
N ALA A 102 2.88 9.04 12.26
CA ALA A 102 3.03 9.62 10.93
C ALA A 102 3.52 11.09 11.02
N ARG A 103 3.02 11.86 11.99
CA ARG A 103 3.51 13.22 12.27
C ARG A 103 4.99 13.22 12.68
N GLN A 104 5.39 12.26 13.49
CA GLN A 104 6.81 12.09 13.84
C GLN A 104 7.66 11.75 12.61
N LEU A 105 7.17 10.90 11.69
CA LEU A 105 7.83 10.61 10.43
C LEU A 105 7.99 11.88 9.56
N GLY A 106 6.95 12.70 9.43
CA GLY A 106 7.02 13.97 8.71
C GLY A 106 8.07 14.93 9.30
N ALA A 107 8.11 15.05 10.64
CA ALA A 107 9.11 15.84 11.34
C ALA A 107 10.54 15.29 11.14
N GLU A 108 10.70 13.97 11.10
CA GLU A 108 11.97 13.31 10.79
C GLU A 108 12.43 13.64 9.36
N GLY A 109 11.51 13.62 8.38
CA GLY A 109 11.80 14.02 7.01
C GLY A 109 12.29 15.46 6.93
N LYS A 110 11.57 16.37 7.55
CA LYS A 110 11.93 17.80 7.64
C LYS A 110 13.32 18.05 8.25
N SER A 111 13.69 17.26 9.24
CA SER A 111 15.01 17.38 9.88
C SER A 111 16.13 16.75 9.08
N SER A 112 15.80 15.81 8.18
CA SER A 112 16.78 15.05 7.41
C SER A 112 17.15 15.73 6.10
N PHE A 113 16.17 16.29 5.37
CA PHE A 113 16.35 16.85 4.03
C PHE A 113 15.51 18.12 3.84
N ALA A 114 15.97 19.02 2.96
CA ALA A 114 15.24 20.25 2.63
C ALA A 114 13.96 19.94 1.84
N HIS A 115 14.02 18.98 0.93
CA HIS A 115 12.92 18.52 0.10
C HIS A 115 12.80 16.97 0.19
N PRO A 116 12.16 16.43 1.24
CA PRO A 116 12.02 14.99 1.41
C PRO A 116 10.83 14.45 0.61
N ALA A 117 11.05 13.32 -0.09
CA ALA A 117 9.99 12.42 -0.51
C ALA A 117 9.94 11.21 0.43
N PHE A 118 8.76 10.59 0.54
CA PHE A 118 8.50 9.48 1.43
C PHE A 118 7.98 8.27 0.65
N ILE A 119 8.67 7.14 0.78
CA ILE A 119 8.14 5.82 0.38
C ILE A 119 7.81 5.08 1.66
N ILE A 120 6.53 4.72 1.87
CA ILE A 120 6.04 4.21 3.15
C ILE A 120 5.38 2.84 3.01
N ALA A 121 5.46 2.03 4.06
CA ALA A 121 4.56 0.91 4.28
C ALA A 121 4.04 0.93 5.72
N SER A 122 2.76 0.58 5.92
CA SER A 122 2.13 0.52 7.24
C SER A 122 1.52 -0.86 7.49
N GLY A 123 1.64 -1.36 8.74
CA GLY A 123 1.28 -2.72 9.10
C GLY A 123 -0.20 -2.98 9.31
N TRP A 124 -0.96 -2.07 9.85
CA TRP A 124 -2.29 -2.34 10.42
C TRP A 124 -3.44 -2.30 9.39
N LEU A 125 -4.24 -3.37 9.30
CA LEU A 125 -5.38 -3.48 8.39
C LEU A 125 -6.54 -2.52 8.67
N GLN A 126 -6.70 -2.06 9.91
CA GLN A 126 -7.73 -1.10 10.32
C GLN A 126 -7.21 0.34 10.37
N THR A 127 -6.00 0.57 9.87
CA THR A 127 -5.42 1.91 9.80
C THR A 127 -6.12 2.72 8.71
N ASP A 128 -6.46 3.95 9.05
CA ASP A 128 -6.88 4.93 8.07
C ASP A 128 -5.65 5.50 7.34
N GLY A 129 -5.49 5.16 6.05
CA GLY A 129 -4.38 5.64 5.24
C GLY A 129 -4.34 7.16 5.11
N GLU A 130 -5.48 7.86 5.19
CA GLU A 130 -5.53 9.32 5.17
C GLU A 130 -4.90 9.94 6.42
N GLU A 131 -5.04 9.30 7.58
CA GLU A 131 -4.41 9.77 8.81
C GLU A 131 -2.88 9.68 8.75
N ILE A 132 -2.35 8.72 7.97
CA ILE A 132 -0.91 8.64 7.72
C ILE A 132 -0.46 9.84 6.87
N ILE A 133 -1.14 10.11 5.76
CA ILE A 133 -0.80 11.21 4.85
C ILE A 133 -0.89 12.54 5.60
N LYS A 134 -2.01 12.81 6.26
CA LYS A 134 -2.22 14.03 7.05
C LYS A 134 -1.16 14.22 8.14
N GLY A 135 -0.83 13.13 8.85
CA GLY A 135 0.21 13.17 9.88
C GLY A 135 1.57 13.54 9.30
N ILE A 136 2.00 12.91 8.20
CA ILE A 136 3.27 13.23 7.54
C ILE A 136 3.30 14.70 7.11
N GLU A 137 2.25 15.19 6.44
CA GLU A 137 2.15 16.58 5.99
C GLU A 137 2.15 17.58 7.15
N GLU A 138 1.44 17.28 8.24
CA GLU A 138 1.47 18.11 9.46
C GLU A 138 2.87 18.15 10.06
N GLY A 139 3.55 17.02 10.19
CA GLY A 139 4.89 16.93 10.73
C GLY A 139 5.93 17.61 9.85
N PHE A 140 5.80 17.50 8.53
CA PHE A 140 6.64 18.19 7.56
C PHE A 140 6.32 19.69 7.50
N GLY A 141 5.05 20.07 7.60
CA GLY A 141 4.55 21.45 7.62
C GLY A 141 4.07 21.98 6.27
N SER A 142 3.94 21.11 5.27
CA SER A 142 3.37 21.38 3.94
C SER A 142 2.97 20.08 3.26
N GLU A 143 2.37 20.14 2.07
CA GLU A 143 2.21 19.00 1.18
C GLU A 143 3.56 18.32 0.91
N ALA A 144 3.56 17.00 0.81
CA ALA A 144 4.76 16.20 0.62
C ALA A 144 4.56 15.14 -0.47
N THR A 145 5.63 14.77 -1.16
CA THR A 145 5.65 13.65 -2.09
C THR A 145 5.62 12.33 -1.29
N ILE A 146 4.50 11.62 -1.34
CA ILE A 146 4.28 10.39 -0.55
C ILE A 146 3.78 9.28 -1.47
N PHE A 147 4.50 8.15 -1.50
CA PHE A 147 4.11 6.92 -2.18
C PHE A 147 4.15 5.75 -1.21
N GLY A 148 3.34 4.74 -1.45
CA GLY A 148 3.39 3.54 -0.62
C GLY A 148 2.07 2.78 -0.56
N GLY A 149 1.97 1.91 0.45
CA GLY A 149 0.80 1.08 0.65
C GLY A 149 0.73 0.45 2.03
N MET A 150 -0.36 -0.28 2.24
CA MET A 150 -0.54 -1.11 3.42
C MET A 150 0.11 -2.47 3.21
N ALA A 151 0.73 -3.01 4.25
CA ALA A 151 1.27 -4.37 4.24
C ALA A 151 0.16 -5.40 4.01
N GLY A 152 0.49 -6.52 3.37
CA GLY A 152 -0.36 -7.68 3.22
C GLY A 152 0.15 -8.88 4.03
N ASP A 153 -0.64 -9.95 4.08
CA ASP A 153 -0.31 -11.18 4.82
C ASP A 153 -0.85 -12.44 4.14
N ASP A 154 -0.65 -12.56 2.82
CA ASP A 154 -1.19 -13.64 2.00
C ASP A 154 -2.72 -13.77 2.11
N LEU A 155 -3.44 -12.65 2.21
CA LEU A 155 -4.91 -12.60 2.39
C LEU A 155 -5.44 -13.24 3.67
N GLN A 156 -4.60 -13.45 4.69
CA GLN A 156 -5.06 -13.96 5.98
C GLN A 156 -5.83 -12.91 6.79
N LEU A 157 -5.58 -11.62 6.54
CA LEU A 157 -6.17 -10.45 7.20
C LEU A 157 -5.99 -10.49 8.72
N LYS A 158 -4.80 -10.86 9.20
CA LYS A 158 -4.46 -11.03 10.61
C LYS A 158 -3.29 -10.18 11.05
N GLU A 159 -2.12 -10.41 10.45
CA GLU A 159 -0.85 -9.89 10.95
C GLU A 159 0.08 -9.44 9.80
N PRO A 160 -0.32 -8.44 9.00
CA PRO A 160 0.61 -7.83 8.04
C PRO A 160 1.75 -7.15 8.78
N ILE A 161 2.99 -7.35 8.35
CA ILE A 161 4.18 -6.91 9.07
C ILE A 161 4.97 -5.91 8.22
N VAL A 162 5.37 -4.80 8.83
CA VAL A 162 6.41 -3.91 8.32
C VAL A 162 7.69 -4.10 9.13
N PHE A 163 8.86 -4.00 8.48
CA PHE A 163 10.11 -4.31 9.16
C PHE A 163 11.32 -3.56 8.59
N THR A 164 12.35 -3.47 9.40
CA THR A 164 13.72 -3.12 9.05
C THR A 164 14.67 -3.96 9.91
N TYR A 165 15.97 -3.75 9.82
CA TYR A 165 16.91 -4.48 10.68
C TYR A 165 16.62 -4.25 12.16
N GLY A 166 16.44 -5.35 12.89
CA GLY A 166 16.18 -5.35 14.33
C GLY A 166 14.84 -4.80 14.79
N LYS A 167 13.92 -4.45 13.87
CA LYS A 167 12.60 -3.92 14.19
C LYS A 167 11.55 -4.51 13.26
N LYS A 168 10.41 -4.91 13.81
CA LYS A 168 9.21 -5.35 13.08
C LYS A 168 7.95 -5.02 13.85
N SER A 169 6.87 -4.74 13.15
CA SER A 169 5.59 -4.37 13.74
C SER A 169 4.42 -4.73 12.84
N THR A 170 3.30 -5.08 13.44
CA THR A 170 2.01 -5.21 12.75
C THR A 170 1.22 -3.90 12.74
N THR A 171 1.66 -2.89 13.47
CA THR A 171 0.95 -1.62 13.65
C THR A 171 1.81 -0.39 13.38
N GLY A 172 3.10 -0.58 13.06
CA GLY A 172 4.06 0.49 12.81
C GLY A 172 4.06 0.99 11.37
N ILE A 173 4.94 1.97 11.14
CA ILE A 173 5.26 2.50 9.80
C ILE A 173 6.76 2.32 9.57
N VAL A 174 7.13 1.73 8.42
CA VAL A 174 8.48 1.78 7.87
C VAL A 174 8.49 2.77 6.70
N ALA A 175 9.55 3.54 6.57
CA ALA A 175 9.68 4.55 5.52
C ALA A 175 11.11 4.62 4.96
N ILE A 176 11.21 4.95 3.67
CA ILE A 176 12.40 5.52 3.07
C ILE A 176 12.12 7.02 2.89
N ILE A 177 12.93 7.86 3.52
CA ILE A 177 12.95 9.30 3.32
C ILE A 177 14.04 9.59 2.30
N ILE A 178 13.72 10.23 1.20
CA ILE A 178 14.62 10.46 0.05
C ILE A 178 14.84 11.96 -0.10
N ASP A 179 16.10 12.36 -0.34
CA ASP A 179 16.46 13.72 -0.72
C ASP A 179 16.10 13.98 -2.19
N GLU A 180 15.00 14.66 -2.47
CA GLU A 180 14.56 14.97 -3.83
C GLU A 180 15.50 15.94 -4.59
N GLU A 181 16.41 16.64 -3.91
CA GLU A 181 17.45 17.40 -4.60
C GLU A 181 18.50 16.49 -5.27
N LYS A 182 18.56 15.21 -4.89
CA LYS A 182 19.54 14.23 -5.37
C LYS A 182 18.92 13.07 -6.15
N ILE A 183 17.69 12.69 -5.80
CA ILE A 183 16.98 11.55 -6.41
C ILE A 183 15.55 12.02 -6.67
N HIS A 184 15.23 12.19 -7.93
CA HIS A 184 13.88 12.55 -8.34
C HIS A 184 12.91 11.40 -8.11
N VAL A 185 11.79 11.65 -7.44
CA VAL A 185 10.75 10.68 -7.13
C VAL A 185 9.43 11.17 -7.71
N GLU A 186 8.85 10.39 -8.59
CA GLU A 186 7.60 10.69 -9.26
C GLU A 186 6.77 9.44 -9.44
N GLY A 187 5.46 9.56 -9.59
CA GLY A 187 4.59 8.41 -9.75
C GLY A 187 3.17 8.76 -10.13
N ILE A 188 2.42 7.72 -10.44
CA ILE A 188 0.99 7.79 -10.79
C ILE A 188 0.17 6.94 -9.82
N ALA A 189 -1.11 7.24 -9.71
CA ALA A 189 -2.08 6.46 -8.95
C ALA A 189 -3.33 6.22 -9.78
N THR A 190 -3.49 5.02 -10.30
CA THR A 190 -4.63 4.62 -11.15
C THR A 190 -5.52 3.63 -10.44
N CYS A 191 -6.83 3.87 -10.46
CA CYS A 191 -7.82 3.01 -9.80
C CYS A 191 -8.49 2.03 -10.77
N GLY A 192 -9.23 2.52 -11.74
CA GLY A 192 -9.96 1.73 -12.76
C GLY A 192 -11.38 1.30 -12.37
N TRP A 193 -11.80 1.36 -11.10
CA TRP A 193 -13.17 1.03 -10.70
C TRP A 193 -14.19 2.00 -11.29
N LYS A 194 -15.27 1.48 -11.86
CA LYS A 194 -16.31 2.26 -12.55
C LYS A 194 -17.51 2.48 -11.63
N PRO A 195 -17.97 3.74 -11.42
CA PRO A 195 -19.14 4.00 -10.57
C PRO A 195 -20.43 3.46 -11.21
N ILE A 196 -21.31 2.91 -10.37
CA ILE A 196 -22.65 2.44 -10.78
C ILE A 196 -23.75 3.00 -9.88
N GLY A 197 -24.94 3.06 -10.44
CA GLY A 197 -26.13 3.54 -9.74
C GLY A 197 -26.12 5.05 -9.51
N ILE A 198 -26.99 5.48 -8.61
CA ILE A 198 -27.15 6.90 -8.24
C ILE A 198 -26.23 7.26 -7.08
N THR A 199 -25.83 8.52 -7.01
CA THR A 199 -25.13 9.09 -5.87
C THR A 199 -26.01 9.00 -4.62
N LYS A 200 -25.40 8.57 -3.51
CA LYS A 200 -26.01 8.41 -2.19
C LYS A 200 -25.31 9.33 -1.19
N THR A 201 -25.96 9.58 -0.07
CA THR A 201 -25.40 10.41 1.00
C THR A 201 -25.08 9.55 2.22
N VAL A 202 -23.89 9.67 2.75
CA VAL A 202 -23.52 9.10 4.05
C VAL A 202 -24.20 9.91 5.13
N THR A 203 -25.27 9.38 5.73
CA THR A 203 -26.07 10.11 6.71
C THR A 203 -25.53 10.00 8.13
N LYS A 204 -24.74 8.95 8.44
CA LYS A 204 -24.04 8.82 9.72
C LYS A 204 -22.73 8.06 9.55
N SER A 205 -21.63 8.68 9.97
CA SER A 205 -20.31 8.03 10.06
C SER A 205 -19.43 8.65 11.15
N VAL A 206 -18.41 7.90 11.60
CA VAL A 206 -17.36 8.37 12.52
C VAL A 206 -16.02 7.79 12.02
N GLY A 207 -15.10 8.63 11.59
CA GLY A 207 -13.84 8.19 10.98
C GLY A 207 -14.11 7.30 9.77
N ASN A 208 -13.58 6.09 9.77
CA ASN A 208 -13.76 5.09 8.73
C ASN A 208 -14.97 4.15 8.95
N VAL A 209 -15.78 4.37 10.00
CA VAL A 209 -16.97 3.58 10.28
C VAL A 209 -18.21 4.27 9.73
N VAL A 210 -18.90 3.61 8.79
CA VAL A 210 -20.13 4.11 8.15
C VAL A 210 -21.35 3.36 8.71
N TYR A 211 -22.21 4.08 9.44
CA TYR A 211 -23.40 3.50 10.05
C TYR A 211 -24.59 3.51 9.09
N THR A 212 -24.86 4.66 8.45
CA THR A 212 -26.02 4.78 7.55
C THR A 212 -25.67 5.53 6.27
N ILE A 213 -26.31 5.09 5.18
CA ILE A 213 -26.29 5.73 3.86
C ILE A 213 -27.76 5.92 3.44
N ASP A 214 -28.17 7.14 3.09
CA ASP A 214 -29.57 7.52 2.82
C ASP A 214 -30.52 7.02 3.94
N ASP A 215 -30.11 7.21 5.20
CA ASP A 215 -30.83 6.79 6.42
C ASP A 215 -31.11 5.28 6.55
N GLN A 216 -30.45 4.45 5.71
CA GLN A 216 -30.53 2.99 5.83
C GLN A 216 -29.22 2.44 6.39
N PRO A 217 -29.22 1.33 7.17
CA PRO A 217 -28.01 0.70 7.64
C PRO A 217 -27.06 0.38 6.50
N ALA A 218 -25.80 0.80 6.63
CA ALA A 218 -24.84 0.75 5.52
C ALA A 218 -24.52 -0.70 5.08
N LEU A 219 -24.42 -1.63 6.04
CA LEU A 219 -24.21 -3.04 5.74
C LEU A 219 -25.39 -3.65 4.98
N ASP A 220 -26.62 -3.30 5.33
CA ASP A 220 -27.83 -3.80 4.65
C ASP A 220 -27.89 -3.35 3.20
N LEU A 221 -27.48 -2.10 2.96
CA LEU A 221 -27.40 -1.57 1.60
C LEU A 221 -26.40 -2.35 0.76
N VAL A 222 -25.19 -2.58 1.27
CA VAL A 222 -24.15 -3.33 0.55
C VAL A 222 -24.63 -4.75 0.25
N ILE A 223 -25.20 -5.44 1.23
CA ILE A 223 -25.77 -6.78 1.07
C ILE A 223 -26.82 -6.81 -0.02
N LYS A 224 -27.77 -5.86 0.03
CA LYS A 224 -28.83 -5.74 -0.96
C LYS A 224 -28.29 -5.49 -2.37
N TYR A 225 -27.35 -4.56 -2.54
CA TYR A 225 -26.77 -4.23 -3.84
C TYR A 225 -25.94 -5.35 -4.43
N LEU A 226 -25.24 -6.11 -3.60
CA LEU A 226 -24.42 -7.24 -4.02
C LEU A 226 -25.20 -8.55 -4.13
N GLY A 227 -26.49 -8.56 -3.77
CA GLY A 227 -27.32 -9.76 -3.79
C GLY A 227 -26.88 -10.85 -2.83
N LEU A 228 -26.25 -10.46 -1.70
CA LEU A 228 -25.70 -11.39 -0.73
C LEU A 228 -26.79 -11.94 0.20
N ASN A 229 -26.63 -13.18 0.63
CA ASN A 229 -27.45 -13.78 1.66
C ASN A 229 -26.61 -13.88 2.96
N LEU A 230 -26.99 -13.15 4.01
CA LEU A 230 -26.31 -13.14 5.30
C LEU A 230 -26.38 -14.44 6.09
N ASP A 231 -27.26 -15.36 5.69
CA ASP A 231 -27.44 -16.66 6.36
C ASP A 231 -26.30 -17.65 6.06
N LEU A 232 -25.38 -17.25 5.16
CA LEU A 232 -24.23 -18.06 4.78
C LEU A 232 -23.07 -17.87 5.76
N ASP A 233 -22.97 -18.68 6.78
CA ASP A 233 -21.86 -18.77 7.74
C ASP A 233 -21.75 -17.58 8.73
N PRO A 234 -22.30 -17.72 9.94
CA PRO A 234 -22.25 -16.68 10.97
C PRO A 234 -20.83 -16.30 11.43
N ASP A 235 -19.84 -17.18 11.20
CA ASP A 235 -18.46 -16.99 11.64
C ASP A 235 -17.56 -16.30 10.58
N LYS A 236 -18.07 -16.09 9.37
CA LYS A 236 -17.34 -15.37 8.31
C LYS A 236 -17.86 -13.97 8.12
N ASP A 237 -16.93 -13.01 8.06
CA ASP A 237 -17.26 -11.68 7.58
C ASP A 237 -17.57 -11.74 6.08
N VAL A 238 -18.83 -11.47 5.74
CA VAL A 238 -19.34 -11.54 4.36
C VAL A 238 -18.59 -10.57 3.45
N LEU A 239 -18.05 -9.48 3.98
CA LEU A 239 -17.39 -8.45 3.20
C LEU A 239 -15.92 -8.75 2.91
N THR A 240 -15.26 -9.61 3.69
CA THR A 240 -13.83 -9.89 3.55
C THR A 240 -13.43 -10.29 2.12
N ASN A 241 -14.28 -11.06 1.43
CA ASN A 241 -14.01 -11.48 0.05
C ASN A 241 -14.73 -10.65 -1.01
N ILE A 242 -15.71 -9.83 -0.64
CA ILE A 242 -16.60 -9.16 -1.57
C ILE A 242 -16.37 -7.65 -1.57
N GLY A 243 -16.04 -7.08 -0.42
CA GLY A 243 -15.75 -5.65 -0.29
C GLY A 243 -14.58 -5.22 -1.17
N ALA A 244 -13.60 -6.09 -1.37
CA ALA A 244 -12.46 -5.83 -2.25
C ALA A 244 -12.85 -5.62 -3.72
N TYR A 245 -13.92 -6.28 -4.20
CA TYR A 245 -14.39 -6.14 -5.58
C TYR A 245 -15.29 -4.93 -5.79
N TYR A 246 -16.02 -4.49 -4.76
CA TYR A 246 -17.08 -3.50 -4.88
C TYR A 246 -16.91 -2.36 -3.87
N PRO A 247 -15.80 -1.60 -3.92
CA PRO A 247 -15.59 -0.48 -3.02
C PRO A 247 -16.63 0.63 -3.27
N LEU A 248 -16.87 1.43 -2.23
CA LEU A 248 -17.57 2.70 -2.40
C LEU A 248 -16.62 3.71 -3.05
N GLN A 249 -17.12 4.48 -4.01
CA GLN A 249 -16.44 5.67 -4.52
C GLN A 249 -16.91 6.88 -3.74
N LEU A 250 -16.00 7.51 -3.02
CA LEU A 250 -16.23 8.76 -2.33
C LEU A 250 -15.95 9.92 -3.29
N GLU A 251 -16.98 10.72 -3.59
CA GLU A 251 -16.85 11.92 -4.43
C GLU A 251 -16.06 13.00 -3.67
N ARG A 252 -15.18 13.70 -4.38
CA ARG A 252 -14.42 14.83 -3.86
C ARG A 252 -14.62 16.05 -4.76
N GLU A 253 -14.79 17.21 -4.15
CA GLU A 253 -14.95 18.46 -4.89
C GLU A 253 -13.61 18.85 -5.55
N GLY A 254 -13.62 19.03 -6.88
CA GLY A 254 -12.44 19.46 -7.63
C GLY A 254 -11.31 18.42 -7.75
N ALA A 255 -11.55 17.17 -7.34
CA ALA A 255 -10.53 16.11 -7.42
C ALA A 255 -11.17 14.77 -7.85
N PRO A 256 -10.38 13.82 -8.41
CA PRO A 256 -10.86 12.48 -8.70
C PRO A 256 -11.45 11.80 -7.45
N PRO A 257 -12.47 10.94 -7.61
CA PRO A 257 -13.03 10.20 -6.48
C PRO A 257 -12.00 9.24 -5.87
N VAL A 258 -12.14 8.94 -4.59
CA VAL A 258 -11.31 7.94 -3.92
C VAL A 258 -12.12 6.70 -3.56
N MET A 259 -11.44 5.55 -3.60
CA MET A 259 -12.06 4.28 -3.23
C MET A 259 -12.07 4.10 -1.72
N ARG A 260 -13.16 3.56 -1.22
CA ARG A 260 -13.37 3.17 0.17
C ARG A 260 -13.86 1.73 0.21
N THR A 261 -12.91 0.83 0.27
CA THR A 261 -13.20 -0.60 0.41
C THR A 261 -13.82 -0.86 1.77
N ALA A 262 -15.00 -1.48 1.81
CA ALA A 262 -15.57 -1.98 3.04
C ALA A 262 -14.81 -3.26 3.43
N MET A 263 -13.92 -3.16 4.42
CA MET A 263 -13.08 -4.27 4.87
C MET A 263 -13.87 -5.25 5.73
N PHE A 264 -14.73 -4.72 6.60
CA PHE A 264 -15.52 -5.51 7.54
C PHE A 264 -16.95 -4.95 7.67
N GLY A 265 -17.90 -5.86 7.96
CA GLY A 265 -19.28 -5.52 8.31
C GLY A 265 -19.58 -5.87 9.74
N ASN A 266 -19.99 -4.90 10.55
CA ASN A 266 -20.44 -5.15 11.91
C ASN A 266 -21.90 -5.61 11.89
N ARG A 267 -22.17 -6.81 12.41
CA ARG A 267 -23.53 -7.39 12.42
C ARG A 267 -24.43 -6.80 13.49
N ASP A 268 -23.87 -6.28 14.59
CA ASP A 268 -24.63 -5.77 15.72
C ASP A 268 -25.27 -4.40 15.40
N ASP A 269 -24.47 -3.47 14.91
CA ASP A 269 -24.94 -2.12 14.57
C ASP A 269 -25.13 -1.88 13.06
N ARG A 270 -24.91 -2.91 12.25
CA ARG A 270 -25.09 -2.91 10.79
C ARG A 270 -24.22 -1.88 10.04
N SER A 271 -23.09 -1.50 10.64
CA SER A 271 -22.11 -0.57 10.08
C SER A 271 -21.12 -1.27 9.15
N LEU A 272 -20.39 -0.45 8.37
CA LEU A 272 -19.23 -0.84 7.56
C LEU A 272 -17.97 -0.22 8.14
N ILE A 273 -16.89 -0.98 8.19
CA ILE A 273 -15.54 -0.49 8.49
C ILE A 273 -14.79 -0.39 7.16
N CYS A 274 -14.47 0.82 6.75
CA CYS A 274 -13.81 1.11 5.47
C CYS A 274 -12.29 1.25 5.62
N ALA A 275 -11.56 1.06 4.51
CA ALA A 275 -10.11 1.23 4.43
C ALA A 275 -9.63 2.70 4.47
N GLY A 276 -10.47 3.63 4.86
CA GLY A 276 -10.15 5.06 5.03
C GLY A 276 -11.37 5.84 5.48
N THR A 277 -11.15 7.06 5.96
CA THR A 277 -12.20 7.97 6.44
C THR A 277 -13.32 8.15 5.41
N VAL A 278 -14.57 8.10 5.89
CA VAL A 278 -15.78 8.42 5.10
C VAL A 278 -16.57 9.49 5.86
N PRO A 279 -16.44 10.77 5.50
CA PRO A 279 -17.09 11.85 6.21
C PRO A 279 -18.62 11.75 6.19
N GLN A 280 -19.27 12.11 7.29
CA GLN A 280 -20.71 12.29 7.31
C GLN A 280 -21.10 13.44 6.36
N GLY A 281 -22.17 13.24 5.60
CA GLY A 281 -22.59 14.15 4.54
C GLY A 281 -21.92 13.89 3.18
N ALA A 282 -20.89 13.06 3.14
CA ALA A 282 -20.19 12.73 1.90
C ALA A 282 -21.10 12.05 0.86
N LYS A 283 -20.77 12.29 -0.40
CA LYS A 283 -21.43 11.64 -1.54
C LYS A 283 -20.65 10.40 -1.95
N VAL A 284 -21.36 9.30 -2.07
CA VAL A 284 -20.78 8.01 -2.44
C VAL A 284 -21.55 7.32 -3.54
N ARG A 285 -20.86 6.50 -4.33
CA ARG A 285 -21.46 5.57 -5.29
C ARG A 285 -20.92 4.16 -5.04
N PHE A 286 -21.71 3.16 -5.42
CA PHE A 286 -21.16 1.81 -5.59
C PHE A 286 -20.28 1.76 -6.83
N SER A 287 -19.38 0.80 -6.89
CA SER A 287 -18.53 0.61 -8.07
C SER A 287 -18.45 -0.86 -8.48
N LEU A 288 -18.14 -1.06 -9.75
CA LEU A 288 -17.78 -2.37 -10.32
C LEU A 288 -16.28 -2.48 -10.46
N PRO A 289 -15.73 -3.71 -10.45
CA PRO A 289 -14.34 -3.95 -10.80
C PRO A 289 -13.97 -3.32 -12.15
N PRO A 290 -12.69 -3.00 -12.35
CA PRO A 290 -12.21 -2.48 -13.63
C PRO A 290 -12.36 -3.55 -14.73
N ASP A 291 -12.59 -3.09 -15.95
CA ASP A 291 -12.39 -3.88 -17.15
C ASP A 291 -10.90 -3.85 -17.54
N PHE A 292 -10.51 -4.65 -18.54
CA PHE A 292 -9.12 -4.68 -19.02
C PHE A 292 -8.63 -3.35 -19.62
N ASP A 293 -9.50 -2.41 -19.94
CA ASP A 293 -9.15 -1.05 -20.37
C ASP A 293 -8.32 -0.27 -19.35
N VAL A 294 -8.30 -0.68 -18.08
CA VAL A 294 -7.42 -0.09 -17.06
C VAL A 294 -5.93 -0.37 -17.36
N ILE A 295 -5.61 -1.47 -18.05
CA ILE A 295 -4.23 -1.78 -18.46
C ILE A 295 -3.76 -0.71 -19.44
N ASP A 296 -4.55 -0.41 -20.47
CA ASP A 296 -4.24 0.64 -21.43
C ASP A 296 -4.13 2.02 -20.77
N THR A 297 -4.96 2.30 -19.78
CA THR A 297 -4.91 3.53 -18.98
C THR A 297 -3.58 3.65 -18.23
N VAL A 298 -3.17 2.60 -17.52
CA VAL A 298 -1.87 2.58 -16.79
C VAL A 298 -0.70 2.74 -17.75
N VAL A 299 -0.72 2.04 -18.88
CA VAL A 299 0.34 2.15 -19.91
C VAL A 299 0.43 3.56 -20.48
N SER A 300 -0.73 4.21 -20.73
CA SER A 300 -0.78 5.61 -21.22
C SER A 300 -0.19 6.56 -20.19
N GLU A 301 -0.66 6.50 -18.92
CA GLU A 301 -0.19 7.35 -17.84
C GLU A 301 1.32 7.18 -17.56
N CYS A 302 1.82 5.93 -17.57
CA CYS A 302 3.26 5.67 -17.46
C CYS A 302 4.05 6.23 -18.65
N SER A 303 3.47 6.22 -19.85
CA SER A 303 4.10 6.76 -21.06
C SER A 303 4.14 8.28 -21.02
N GLU A 304 3.10 8.93 -20.51
CA GLU A 304 3.04 10.38 -20.32
C GLU A 304 4.10 10.82 -19.30
N LEU A 305 4.17 10.17 -18.14
CA LEU A 305 5.18 10.41 -17.11
C LEU A 305 6.61 10.31 -17.67
N LYS A 306 6.89 9.27 -18.48
CA LYS A 306 8.18 9.10 -19.14
C LYS A 306 8.50 10.23 -20.14
N ASN A 307 7.50 10.70 -20.89
CA ASN A 307 7.68 11.74 -21.90
C ASN A 307 7.93 13.11 -21.27
N GLU A 308 7.25 13.43 -20.18
CA GLU A 308 7.42 14.68 -19.43
C GLU A 308 8.85 14.84 -18.90
N ASN A 309 9.45 13.75 -18.45
CA ASN A 309 10.78 13.75 -17.83
C ASN A 309 11.94 13.57 -18.81
N GLN A 310 11.69 13.18 -20.06
CA GLN A 310 12.70 12.91 -21.11
C GLN A 310 13.80 11.90 -20.71
N ASN A 311 13.66 11.24 -19.54
CA ASN A 311 14.62 10.29 -18.98
C ASN A 311 13.94 8.93 -18.72
N SER A 312 14.74 7.88 -18.76
CA SER A 312 14.30 6.57 -18.29
C SER A 312 14.42 6.50 -16.77
N ALA A 313 13.46 5.88 -16.08
CA ALA A 313 13.59 5.60 -14.68
C ALA A 313 14.73 4.61 -14.40
N ASP A 314 15.54 4.88 -13.39
CA ASP A 314 16.57 3.93 -12.91
C ASP A 314 15.94 2.75 -12.15
N ALA A 315 14.81 2.99 -11.49
CA ALA A 315 14.05 1.99 -10.73
C ALA A 315 12.55 2.31 -10.76
N VAL A 316 11.71 1.28 -10.73
CA VAL A 316 10.26 1.39 -10.61
C VAL A 316 9.77 0.55 -9.45
N ILE A 317 9.05 1.16 -8.51
CA ILE A 317 8.39 0.47 -7.41
C ILE A 317 6.88 0.51 -7.68
N MET A 318 6.22 -0.64 -7.60
CA MET A 318 4.78 -0.73 -7.82
C MET A 318 4.08 -1.26 -6.56
N PHE A 319 3.13 -0.50 -6.05
CA PHE A 319 2.21 -0.92 -5.00
C PHE A 319 0.86 -1.26 -5.65
N SER A 320 0.65 -2.54 -5.95
CA SER A 320 -0.60 -2.99 -6.54
C SER A 320 -1.60 -3.40 -5.46
N CYS A 321 -2.80 -2.82 -5.51
CA CYS A 321 -3.86 -3.22 -4.59
C CYS A 321 -4.27 -4.68 -4.85
N ILE A 322 -4.40 -5.46 -3.77
CA ILE A 322 -4.86 -6.85 -3.84
C ILE A 322 -6.25 -6.99 -4.49
N SER A 323 -7.09 -5.97 -4.37
CA SER A 323 -8.41 -5.95 -5.04
C SER A 323 -8.29 -6.03 -6.56
N ARG A 324 -7.24 -5.42 -7.15
CA ARG A 324 -6.97 -5.52 -8.59
C ARG A 324 -6.51 -6.93 -8.96
N TYR A 325 -5.60 -7.51 -8.18
CA TYR A 325 -5.15 -8.89 -8.36
C TYR A 325 -6.32 -9.87 -8.35
N LEU A 326 -7.20 -9.78 -7.36
CA LEU A 326 -8.38 -10.61 -7.25
C LEU A 326 -9.36 -10.41 -8.42
N SER A 327 -9.52 -9.17 -8.91
CA SER A 327 -10.44 -8.84 -9.99
C SER A 327 -9.98 -9.37 -11.34
N PHE A 328 -8.69 -9.37 -11.61
CA PHE A 328 -8.12 -9.86 -12.89
C PHE A 328 -7.87 -11.37 -12.89
N GLY A 329 -7.70 -12.00 -11.73
CA GLY A 329 -7.44 -13.42 -11.65
C GLY A 329 -6.22 -13.83 -12.49
N VAL A 330 -6.40 -14.75 -13.44
CA VAL A 330 -5.31 -15.26 -14.29
C VAL A 330 -4.68 -14.23 -15.23
N MET A 331 -5.38 -13.11 -15.49
CA MET A 331 -4.89 -12.02 -16.35
C MET A 331 -4.01 -11.01 -15.61
N THR A 332 -3.73 -11.22 -14.35
CA THR A 332 -2.95 -10.27 -13.54
C THR A 332 -1.49 -10.14 -14.00
N SER A 333 -0.99 -11.13 -14.74
CA SER A 333 0.38 -11.15 -15.28
C SER A 333 0.55 -10.32 -16.56
N GLU A 334 -0.51 -9.83 -17.15
CA GLU A 334 -0.51 -8.94 -18.32
C GLU A 334 -0.39 -7.47 -17.91
#